data_0350ff4cad56ca7b20071e1e0e4b8b36
#
_entry.id   0350ff4cad56ca7b20071e1e0e4b8b36
#
_cell.length_a   1.000
_cell.length_b   1.000
_cell.length_c   1.000
_cell.angle_alpha   90.00
_cell.angle_beta   90.00
_cell.angle_gamma   90.00
#
_symmetry.space_group_name_H-M   'P 1'
#
loop_
_entity.id
_entity.type
_entity.pdbx_description
1 polymer ?
#
loop_
_entity_poly.entity_id
_entity_poly.type
_entity_poly.pdbx_seq_one_letter_code
_entity_poly.pdbx_strand_id
1 'polypeptide(L)'
;RAEPLHLPFLDCIYRCGPQGDALYPGPVDMFGPARPDDDDTVAALAAALAALPAARMIYLPLGVGGHVDHLATRRAAERVFGAPRYYEDYPYTLRPGALAAALPPAARASWAATTTWLDETALAAKTAAVAAYASQLSSFFSGPADLADKLRADGRRALADALADGETAPGWAVGGERLWRPV
;
A
#
# COMPACT_ATOMS: atom_id res chain seq x y z
N ARG A 1 6.19 -19.00 -5.09
CA ARG A 1 5.42 -19.29 -3.85
C ARG A 1 5.85 -18.28 -2.82
N ALA A 2 4.92 -17.58 -2.17
CA ALA A 2 5.19 -16.71 -1.03
C ALA A 2 5.03 -17.49 0.28
N GLU A 3 5.84 -17.13 1.27
CA GLU A 3 5.74 -17.65 2.63
C GLU A 3 5.23 -16.51 3.53
N PRO A 4 4.04 -16.67 4.17
CA PRO A 4 3.52 -15.65 5.06
C PRO A 4 4.24 -15.69 6.41
N LEU A 5 4.56 -14.51 6.93
CA LEU A 5 5.05 -14.32 8.28
C LEU A 5 4.08 -13.41 9.04
N HIS A 6 3.43 -13.93 10.06
CA HIS A 6 2.50 -13.18 10.90
C HIS A 6 3.23 -12.62 12.11
N LEU A 7 3.24 -11.31 12.24
CA LEU A 7 3.78 -10.62 13.41
C LEU A 7 2.65 -10.36 14.43
N PRO A 8 2.94 -10.39 15.74
CA PRO A 8 1.92 -10.29 16.80
C PRO A 8 1.53 -8.83 17.08
N PHE A 9 1.15 -8.08 16.06
CA PHE A 9 0.65 -6.70 16.19
C PHE A 9 -0.84 -6.64 15.94
N LEU A 10 -1.53 -5.83 16.73
CA LEU A 10 -2.97 -5.60 16.59
C LEU A 10 -3.25 -4.65 15.43
N ASP A 11 -4.34 -4.92 14.71
CA ASP A 11 -4.97 -3.96 13.81
C ASP A 11 -5.36 -2.69 14.60
N CYS A 12 -5.35 -1.53 13.94
CA CYS A 12 -5.60 -0.25 14.57
C CYS A 12 -6.89 -0.19 15.39
N ILE A 13 -7.94 -0.89 14.97
CA ILE A 13 -9.23 -0.92 15.67
C ILE A 13 -9.16 -1.57 17.07
N TYR A 14 -8.11 -2.34 17.35
CA TYR A 14 -7.90 -3.01 18.64
C TYR A 14 -6.81 -2.33 19.48
N ARG A 15 -6.17 -1.29 18.98
CA ARG A 15 -5.13 -0.58 19.72
C ARG A 15 -5.73 0.40 20.71
N CYS A 16 -5.19 0.39 21.93
CA CYS A 16 -5.62 1.25 23.02
C CYS A 16 -4.46 2.12 23.51
N GLY A 17 -4.80 3.31 23.98
CA GLY A 17 -3.89 4.19 24.69
C GLY A 17 -3.58 3.70 26.11
N PRO A 18 -2.70 4.41 26.85
CA PRO A 18 -2.29 4.03 28.21
C PRO A 18 -3.45 3.95 29.21
N GLN A 19 -4.54 4.67 28.96
CA GLN A 19 -5.75 4.66 29.79
C GLN A 19 -6.77 3.60 29.38
N GLY A 20 -6.46 2.80 28.34
CA GLY A 20 -7.33 1.74 27.82
C GLY A 20 -8.39 2.25 26.84
N ASP A 21 -8.37 3.51 26.47
CA ASP A 21 -9.22 4.08 25.43
C ASP A 21 -8.76 3.65 24.03
N ALA A 22 -9.71 3.42 23.12
CA ALA A 22 -9.39 3.06 21.75
C ALA A 22 -8.69 4.22 21.03
N LEU A 23 -7.53 3.97 20.42
CA LEU A 23 -6.78 4.99 19.67
C LEU A 23 -7.51 5.39 18.39
N TYR A 24 -8.19 4.45 17.77
CA TYR A 24 -8.87 4.62 16.48
C TYR A 24 -10.31 4.08 16.56
N PRO A 25 -11.23 4.78 17.25
CA PRO A 25 -12.57 4.26 17.56
C PRO A 25 -13.51 4.19 16.35
N GLY A 26 -13.15 4.82 15.23
CA GLY A 26 -14.02 4.83 14.08
C GLY A 26 -13.28 5.00 12.74
N PRO A 27 -14.01 4.84 11.61
CA PRO A 27 -13.41 4.91 10.27
C PRO A 27 -12.68 6.22 9.99
N VAL A 28 -13.16 7.34 10.52
CA VAL A 28 -12.52 8.65 10.34
C VAL A 28 -11.15 8.68 11.02
N ASP A 29 -11.03 8.06 12.19
CA ASP A 29 -9.78 8.00 12.93
C ASP A 29 -8.73 7.13 12.23
N MET A 30 -9.15 6.02 11.61
CA MET A 30 -8.26 5.11 10.86
C MET A 30 -7.62 5.77 9.64
N PHE A 31 -8.22 6.86 9.12
CA PHE A 31 -7.70 7.63 7.99
C PHE A 31 -7.27 9.05 8.37
N GLY A 32 -7.14 9.29 9.67
CA GLY A 32 -6.70 10.55 10.26
C GLY A 32 -5.19 10.58 10.54
N PRO A 33 -4.73 11.60 11.25
CA PRO A 33 -3.34 11.66 11.70
C PRO A 33 -3.05 10.53 12.70
N ALA A 34 -1.85 9.94 12.59
CA ALA A 34 -1.39 8.95 13.56
C ALA A 34 -1.38 9.55 14.98
N ARG A 35 -1.85 8.79 15.96
CA ARG A 35 -1.85 9.20 17.36
C ARG A 35 -0.43 9.09 17.94
N PRO A 36 0.02 10.06 18.77
CA PRO A 36 1.33 9.97 19.43
C PRO A 36 1.49 8.69 20.27
N ASP A 37 0.42 8.26 20.95
CA ASP A 37 0.41 7.03 21.76
C ASP A 37 0.59 5.73 20.95
N ASP A 38 0.56 5.81 19.62
CA ASP A 38 0.86 4.69 18.72
C ASP A 38 2.35 4.60 18.33
N ASP A 39 3.18 5.54 18.79
CA ASP A 39 4.61 5.53 18.48
C ASP A 39 5.36 4.33 19.09
N ASP A 40 4.87 3.81 20.22
CA ASP A 40 5.39 2.57 20.82
C ASP A 40 5.13 1.36 19.91
N THR A 41 3.96 1.29 19.28
CA THR A 41 3.66 0.25 18.28
C THR A 41 4.63 0.34 17.09
N VAL A 42 4.89 1.55 16.60
CA VAL A 42 5.86 1.76 15.50
C VAL A 42 7.28 1.35 15.91
N ALA A 43 7.70 1.65 17.14
CA ALA A 43 9.02 1.27 17.64
C ALA A 43 9.15 -0.26 17.80
N ALA A 44 8.14 -0.91 18.37
CA ALA A 44 8.10 -2.37 18.52
C ALA A 44 8.07 -3.07 17.15
N LEU A 45 7.31 -2.56 16.19
CA LEU A 45 7.28 -3.08 14.83
C LEU A 45 8.64 -2.93 14.15
N ALA A 46 9.32 -1.80 14.30
CA ALA A 46 10.67 -1.60 13.76
C ALA A 46 11.65 -2.62 14.34
N ALA A 47 11.62 -2.88 15.65
CA ALA A 47 12.44 -3.90 16.30
C ALA A 47 12.16 -5.31 15.76
N ALA A 48 10.88 -5.66 15.56
CA ALA A 48 10.50 -6.95 14.98
C ALA A 48 10.98 -7.08 13.52
N LEU A 49 10.86 -6.03 12.71
CA LEU A 49 11.34 -6.00 11.33
C LEU A 49 12.87 -6.12 11.24
N ALA A 50 13.60 -5.50 12.18
CA ALA A 50 15.07 -5.59 12.24
C ALA A 50 15.57 -6.99 12.56
N ALA A 51 14.75 -7.83 13.21
CA ALA A 51 15.07 -9.21 13.53
C ALA A 51 14.83 -10.19 12.37
N LEU A 52 14.20 -9.75 11.27
CA LEU A 52 13.94 -10.59 10.10
C LEU A 52 15.22 -10.88 9.32
N PRO A 53 15.28 -12.01 8.60
CA PRO A 53 16.39 -12.30 7.70
C PRO A 53 16.59 -11.20 6.66
N ALA A 54 17.83 -10.96 6.27
CA ALA A 54 18.14 -9.99 5.22
C ALA A 54 17.43 -10.34 3.91
N ALA A 55 16.78 -9.36 3.32
CA ALA A 55 16.11 -9.49 2.03
C ALA A 55 16.81 -8.65 0.95
N ARG A 56 16.80 -9.16 -0.28
CA ARG A 56 17.39 -8.47 -1.44
C ARG A 56 16.58 -7.22 -1.83
N MET A 57 15.27 -7.27 -1.64
CA MET A 57 14.34 -6.20 -1.98
C MET A 57 13.25 -6.11 -0.93
N ILE A 58 12.94 -4.91 -0.53
CA ILE A 58 11.86 -4.62 0.43
C ILE A 58 10.80 -3.79 -0.29
N TYR A 59 9.56 -4.20 -0.14
CA TYR A 59 8.40 -3.47 -0.65
C TYR A 59 7.53 -3.00 0.52
N LEU A 60 7.19 -1.73 0.53
CA LEU A 60 6.42 -1.08 1.58
C LEU A 60 5.17 -0.42 1.01
N PRO A 61 4.11 -0.23 1.80
CA PRO A 61 2.99 0.63 1.40
C PRO A 61 3.48 2.07 1.22
N LEU A 62 3.02 2.74 0.17
CA LEU A 62 3.27 4.17 -0.05
C LEU A 62 2.46 5.04 0.92
N GLY A 63 1.40 4.48 1.51
CA GLY A 63 0.46 5.17 2.38
C GLY A 63 -0.65 5.91 1.63
N VAL A 64 -0.95 5.49 0.39
CA VAL A 64 -2.10 6.02 -0.36
C VAL A 64 -3.38 5.77 0.41
N GLY A 65 -4.21 6.81 0.54
CA GLY A 65 -5.44 6.76 1.34
C GLY A 65 -5.25 7.08 2.82
N GLY A 66 -4.01 7.06 3.34
CA GLY A 66 -3.70 7.52 4.70
C GLY A 66 -4.15 6.58 5.83
N HIS A 67 -4.34 5.27 5.55
CA HIS A 67 -4.68 4.33 6.61
C HIS A 67 -3.54 4.23 7.64
N VAL A 68 -3.86 4.37 8.92
CA VAL A 68 -2.85 4.45 10.00
C VAL A 68 -1.94 3.23 10.09
N ASP A 69 -2.42 2.01 9.79
CA ASP A 69 -1.59 0.80 9.78
C ASP A 69 -0.59 0.78 8.62
N HIS A 70 -0.98 1.28 7.45
CA HIS A 70 -0.06 1.45 6.33
C HIS A 70 1.03 2.47 6.66
N LEU A 71 0.64 3.59 7.25
CA LEU A 71 1.58 4.63 7.69
C LEU A 71 2.50 4.14 8.82
N ALA A 72 1.96 3.39 9.80
CA ALA A 72 2.76 2.80 10.88
C ALA A 72 3.76 1.78 10.34
N THR A 73 3.33 0.90 9.43
CA THR A 73 4.19 -0.08 8.75
C THR A 73 5.31 0.62 7.98
N ARG A 74 4.99 1.64 7.20
CA ARG A 74 5.95 2.44 6.46
C ARG A 74 6.96 3.10 7.40
N ARG A 75 6.49 3.83 8.42
CA ARG A 75 7.34 4.51 9.41
C ARG A 75 8.29 3.55 10.14
N ALA A 76 7.81 2.38 10.54
CA ALA A 76 8.62 1.36 11.20
C ALA A 76 9.69 0.81 10.26
N ALA A 77 9.31 0.46 9.04
CA ALA A 77 10.22 -0.12 8.06
C ALA A 77 11.29 0.88 7.56
N GLU A 78 10.94 2.15 7.41
CA GLU A 78 11.90 3.22 7.04
C GLU A 78 13.00 3.43 8.11
N ARG A 79 12.76 3.03 9.38
CA ARG A 79 13.80 3.03 10.43
C ARG A 79 14.81 1.90 10.28
N VAL A 80 14.46 0.86 9.53
CA VAL A 80 15.23 -0.40 9.44
C VAL A 80 15.88 -0.58 8.07
N PHE A 81 15.15 -0.25 7.00
CA PHE A 81 15.55 -0.57 5.64
C PHE A 81 15.98 0.68 4.87
N GLY A 82 17.21 0.67 4.32
CA GLY A 82 17.81 1.86 3.71
C GLY A 82 17.30 2.23 2.32
N ALA A 83 16.73 1.30 1.55
CA ALA A 83 16.34 1.56 0.15
C ALA A 83 15.09 0.74 -0.26
N PRO A 84 13.96 0.90 0.43
CA PRO A 84 12.73 0.19 0.06
C PRO A 84 12.15 0.73 -1.24
N ARG A 85 11.26 -0.07 -1.84
CA ARG A 85 10.35 0.34 -2.90
C ARG A 85 8.94 0.41 -2.33
N TYR A 86 8.17 1.39 -2.80
CA TYR A 86 6.84 1.66 -2.27
C TYR A 86 5.79 1.34 -3.32
N TYR A 87 4.85 0.46 -2.99
CA TYR A 87 3.70 0.18 -3.84
C TYR A 87 2.54 1.13 -3.55
N GLU A 88 1.75 1.42 -4.56
CA GLU A 88 0.50 2.19 -4.42
C GLU A 88 -0.56 1.32 -3.75
N ASP A 89 -1.13 1.80 -2.65
CA ASP A 89 -2.02 1.02 -1.79
C ASP A 89 -3.40 0.86 -2.43
N TYR A 90 -3.61 -0.24 -3.13
CA TYR A 90 -4.93 -0.63 -3.62
C TYR A 90 -5.80 -1.16 -2.46
N PRO A 91 -7.11 -0.84 -2.35
CA PRO A 91 -7.92 -0.10 -3.33
C PRO A 91 -8.01 1.43 -3.11
N TYR A 92 -7.18 2.01 -2.25
CA TYR A 92 -7.23 3.45 -1.96
C TYR A 92 -6.84 4.32 -3.16
N THR A 93 -6.06 3.78 -4.10
CA THR A 93 -5.77 4.41 -5.40
C THR A 93 -7.02 4.73 -6.22
N LEU A 94 -8.14 4.05 -5.96
CA LEU A 94 -9.43 4.33 -6.60
C LEU A 94 -10.07 5.66 -6.15
N ARG A 95 -9.60 6.23 -5.03
CA ARG A 95 -10.11 7.50 -4.52
C ARG A 95 -9.45 8.65 -5.28
N PRO A 96 -10.21 9.55 -5.92
CA PRO A 96 -9.65 10.70 -6.62
C PRO A 96 -8.72 11.52 -5.71
N GLY A 97 -7.52 11.83 -6.19
CA GLY A 97 -6.54 12.64 -5.46
C GLY A 97 -5.75 11.91 -4.37
N ALA A 98 -6.07 10.65 -4.02
CA ALA A 98 -5.41 9.94 -2.94
C ALA A 98 -3.89 9.75 -3.19
N LEU A 99 -3.48 9.43 -4.40
CA LEU A 99 -2.08 9.33 -4.78
C LEU A 99 -1.36 10.69 -4.67
N ALA A 100 -2.00 11.76 -5.14
CA ALA A 100 -1.45 13.11 -5.03
C ALA A 100 -1.34 13.59 -3.57
N ALA A 101 -2.23 13.13 -2.69
CA ALA A 101 -2.13 13.39 -1.26
C ALA A 101 -0.95 12.64 -0.61
N ALA A 102 -0.71 11.39 -1.00
CA ALA A 102 0.42 10.59 -0.52
C ALA A 102 1.78 11.08 -1.07
N LEU A 103 1.79 11.57 -2.31
CA LEU A 103 2.94 12.17 -3.01
C LEU A 103 2.57 13.55 -3.55
N PRO A 104 2.55 14.61 -2.71
CA PRO A 104 2.29 15.96 -3.16
C PRO A 104 3.27 16.38 -4.26
N PRO A 105 2.87 17.26 -5.22
CA PRO A 105 3.72 17.68 -6.34
C PRO A 105 5.12 18.15 -5.91
N ALA A 106 5.23 18.87 -4.80
CA ALA A 106 6.50 19.33 -4.27
C ALA A 106 7.42 18.17 -3.79
N ALA A 107 6.84 17.10 -3.23
CA ALA A 107 7.56 15.91 -2.83
C ALA A 107 7.83 14.97 -4.00
N ARG A 108 6.91 14.91 -4.99
CA ARG A 108 7.00 14.01 -6.14
C ARG A 108 8.29 14.20 -6.95
N ALA A 109 8.84 15.41 -6.99
CA ALA A 109 10.11 15.68 -7.67
C ALA A 109 11.31 14.92 -7.06
N SER A 110 11.19 14.47 -5.80
CA SER A 110 12.21 13.68 -5.08
C SER A 110 11.96 12.17 -5.19
N TRP A 111 11.01 11.73 -6.02
CA TRP A 111 10.62 10.34 -6.17
C TRP A 111 10.67 9.91 -7.63
N ALA A 112 11.20 8.73 -7.86
CA ALA A 112 11.13 8.05 -9.16
C ALA A 112 10.14 6.90 -9.11
N ALA A 113 9.30 6.79 -10.13
CA ALA A 113 8.45 5.64 -10.34
C ALA A 113 9.11 4.64 -11.32
N THR A 114 8.77 3.38 -11.18
CA THR A 114 9.06 2.31 -12.14
C THR A 114 7.82 1.46 -12.25
N THR A 115 7.41 1.14 -13.47
CA THR A 115 6.17 0.38 -13.71
C THR A 115 6.46 -1.08 -14.00
N THR A 116 5.78 -1.97 -13.29
CA THR A 116 5.66 -3.38 -13.65
C THR A 116 4.48 -3.51 -14.59
N TRP A 117 4.75 -3.88 -15.85
CA TRP A 117 3.71 -4.04 -16.86
C TRP A 117 2.93 -5.33 -16.64
N LEU A 118 1.62 -5.25 -16.77
CA LEU A 118 0.71 -6.38 -16.61
C LEU A 118 0.10 -6.77 -17.97
N ASP A 119 0.19 -8.05 -18.30
CA ASP A 119 -0.63 -8.67 -19.33
C ASP A 119 -1.95 -9.18 -18.74
N GLU A 120 -2.82 -9.78 -19.56
CA GLU A 120 -4.10 -10.34 -19.11
C GLU A 120 -3.91 -11.45 -18.06
N THR A 121 -2.86 -12.25 -18.17
CA THR A 121 -2.57 -13.35 -17.23
C THR A 121 -2.16 -12.81 -15.86
N ALA A 122 -1.27 -11.82 -15.83
CA ALA A 122 -0.83 -11.16 -14.61
C ALA A 122 -2.00 -10.42 -13.93
N LEU A 123 -2.85 -9.74 -14.72
CA LEU A 123 -4.03 -9.06 -14.21
C LEU A 123 -5.05 -10.06 -13.62
N ALA A 124 -5.26 -11.20 -14.26
CA ALA A 124 -6.11 -12.26 -13.72
C ALA A 124 -5.54 -12.86 -12.43
N ALA A 125 -4.22 -13.08 -12.36
CA ALA A 125 -3.55 -13.57 -11.15
C ALA A 125 -3.67 -12.55 -9.99
N LYS A 126 -3.50 -11.24 -10.26
CA LYS A 126 -3.73 -10.18 -9.29
C LYS A 126 -5.16 -10.17 -8.79
N THR A 127 -6.14 -10.30 -9.69
CA THR A 127 -7.56 -10.36 -9.34
C THR A 127 -7.85 -11.54 -8.42
N ALA A 128 -7.31 -12.73 -8.73
CA ALA A 128 -7.46 -13.90 -7.88
C ALA A 128 -6.80 -13.73 -6.50
N ALA A 129 -5.64 -13.08 -6.45
CA ALA A 129 -4.94 -12.80 -5.20
C ALA A 129 -5.73 -11.83 -4.29
N VAL A 130 -6.31 -10.77 -4.86
CA VAL A 130 -7.17 -9.83 -4.10
C VAL A 130 -8.45 -10.52 -3.66
N ALA A 131 -9.06 -11.37 -4.50
CA ALA A 131 -10.25 -12.13 -4.16
C ALA A 131 -10.06 -13.09 -2.97
N ALA A 132 -8.81 -13.49 -2.67
CA ALA A 132 -8.52 -14.33 -1.52
C ALA A 132 -8.70 -13.61 -0.15
N TYR A 133 -8.76 -12.28 -0.13
CA TYR A 133 -9.04 -11.49 1.07
C TYR A 133 -10.55 -11.36 1.33
N ALA A 134 -11.24 -12.49 1.43
CA ALA A 134 -12.69 -12.59 1.45
C ALA A 134 -13.36 -11.69 2.50
N SER A 135 -12.75 -11.51 3.68
CA SER A 135 -13.28 -10.66 4.77
C SER A 135 -13.30 -9.17 4.45
N GLN A 136 -12.49 -8.72 3.48
CA GLN A 136 -12.35 -7.32 3.12
C GLN A 136 -13.11 -6.93 1.85
N LEU A 137 -13.52 -7.92 1.04
CA LEU A 137 -14.09 -7.65 -0.28
C LEU A 137 -15.36 -6.80 -0.21
N SER A 138 -16.27 -7.10 0.71
CA SER A 138 -17.55 -6.39 0.83
C SER A 138 -17.42 -4.91 1.23
N SER A 139 -16.26 -4.53 1.80
CA SER A 139 -15.98 -3.13 2.15
C SER A 139 -15.63 -2.26 0.94
N PHE A 140 -15.21 -2.89 -0.17
CA PHE A 140 -14.68 -2.19 -1.34
C PHE A 140 -15.36 -2.55 -2.65
N PHE A 141 -16.00 -3.72 -2.72
CA PHE A 141 -16.52 -4.28 -3.98
C PHE A 141 -17.93 -4.83 -3.79
N SER A 142 -18.78 -4.60 -4.78
CA SER A 142 -20.15 -5.14 -4.80
C SER A 142 -20.21 -6.59 -5.29
N GLY A 143 -19.10 -7.15 -5.74
CA GLY A 143 -18.99 -8.54 -6.19
C GLY A 143 -17.76 -8.80 -7.07
N PRO A 144 -17.59 -10.05 -7.55
CA PRO A 144 -16.42 -10.45 -8.32
C PRO A 144 -16.23 -9.67 -9.63
N ALA A 145 -17.30 -9.31 -10.32
CA ALA A 145 -17.23 -8.51 -11.55
C ALA A 145 -16.73 -7.08 -11.24
N ASP A 146 -17.27 -6.43 -10.22
CA ASP A 146 -16.86 -5.10 -9.79
C ASP A 146 -15.38 -5.09 -9.34
N LEU A 147 -14.93 -6.13 -8.63
CA LEU A 147 -13.52 -6.30 -8.29
C LEU A 147 -12.64 -6.35 -9.55
N ALA A 148 -13.00 -7.17 -10.54
CA ALA A 148 -12.22 -7.33 -11.76
C ALA A 148 -12.18 -6.03 -12.58
N ASP A 149 -13.31 -5.34 -12.70
CA ASP A 149 -13.42 -4.07 -13.42
C ASP A 149 -12.60 -2.97 -12.75
N LYS A 150 -12.66 -2.86 -11.43
CA LYS A 150 -11.89 -1.88 -10.66
C LYS A 150 -10.38 -2.14 -10.72
N LEU A 151 -9.93 -3.40 -10.65
CA LEU A 151 -8.52 -3.75 -10.80
C LEU A 151 -8.02 -3.45 -12.21
N ARG A 152 -8.82 -3.73 -13.23
CA ARG A 152 -8.48 -3.38 -14.62
C ARG A 152 -8.40 -1.86 -14.80
N ALA A 153 -9.32 -1.12 -14.20
CA ALA A 153 -9.32 0.35 -14.25
C ALA A 153 -8.08 0.94 -13.56
N ASP A 154 -7.71 0.41 -12.40
CA ASP A 154 -6.50 0.83 -11.67
C ASP A 154 -5.22 0.51 -12.46
N GLY A 155 -5.12 -0.69 -13.05
CA GLY A 155 -4.02 -1.06 -13.92
C GLY A 155 -3.87 -0.15 -15.15
N ARG A 156 -4.99 0.23 -15.78
CA ARG A 156 -5.01 1.19 -16.91
C ARG A 156 -4.61 2.59 -16.48
N ARG A 157 -5.03 3.04 -15.28
CA ARG A 157 -4.60 4.31 -14.71
C ARG A 157 -3.08 4.31 -14.54
N ALA A 158 -2.52 3.29 -13.91
CA ALA A 158 -1.08 3.17 -13.70
C ALA A 158 -0.30 3.13 -15.03
N LEU A 159 -0.82 2.46 -16.06
CA LEU A 159 -0.27 2.47 -17.41
C LEU A 159 -0.27 3.88 -17.99
N ALA A 160 -1.39 4.60 -17.92
CA ALA A 160 -1.52 5.95 -18.45
C ALA A 160 -0.56 6.92 -17.73
N ASP A 161 -0.47 6.84 -16.40
CA ASP A 161 0.43 7.65 -15.60
C ASP A 161 1.91 7.40 -15.96
N ALA A 162 2.29 6.12 -16.20
CA ALA A 162 3.63 5.77 -16.60
C ALA A 162 4.00 6.33 -17.99
N LEU A 163 3.08 6.25 -18.95
CA LEU A 163 3.27 6.85 -20.28
C LEU A 163 3.40 8.38 -20.19
N ALA A 164 2.61 9.04 -19.35
CA ALA A 164 2.70 10.47 -19.10
C ALA A 164 4.03 10.88 -18.44
N ASP A 165 4.61 10.01 -17.62
CA ASP A 165 5.94 10.20 -17.03
C ASP A 165 7.09 9.81 -17.99
N GLY A 166 6.79 9.42 -19.24
CA GLY A 166 7.77 9.12 -20.30
C GLY A 166 8.26 7.68 -20.33
N GLU A 167 7.64 6.76 -19.56
CA GLU A 167 7.95 5.32 -19.68
C GLU A 167 7.39 4.77 -21.02
N THR A 168 8.02 3.73 -21.54
CA THR A 168 7.56 3.04 -22.75
C THR A 168 6.94 1.69 -22.37
N ALA A 169 5.65 1.54 -22.64
CA ALA A 169 4.96 0.27 -22.41
C ALA A 169 5.17 -0.70 -23.58
N PRO A 170 5.38 -1.99 -23.29
CA PRO A 170 5.37 -3.01 -24.34
C PRO A 170 3.96 -3.18 -24.92
N GLY A 171 3.86 -3.56 -26.21
CA GLY A 171 2.59 -3.65 -26.92
C GLY A 171 1.59 -4.68 -26.37
N TRP A 172 2.03 -5.58 -25.53
CA TRP A 172 1.18 -6.57 -24.85
C TRP A 172 0.62 -6.08 -23.49
N ALA A 173 1.09 -4.94 -22.96
CA ALA A 173 0.67 -4.45 -21.67
C ALA A 173 -0.79 -3.97 -21.72
N VAL A 174 -1.61 -4.48 -20.82
CA VAL A 174 -3.01 -4.07 -20.62
C VAL A 174 -3.20 -3.22 -19.36
N GLY A 175 -2.15 -3.09 -18.56
CA GLY A 175 -2.10 -2.31 -17.33
C GLY A 175 -0.71 -2.24 -16.72
N GLY A 176 -0.60 -1.66 -15.54
CA GLY A 176 0.64 -1.58 -14.79
C GLY A 176 0.43 -1.56 -13.29
N GLU A 177 1.52 -1.76 -12.55
CA GLU A 177 1.66 -1.45 -11.12
C GLU A 177 2.87 -0.55 -10.94
N ARG A 178 2.70 0.54 -10.23
CA ARG A 178 3.77 1.52 -10.02
C ARG A 178 4.45 1.29 -8.67
N LEU A 179 5.77 1.28 -8.73
CA LEU A 179 6.65 1.21 -7.58
C LEU A 179 7.45 2.50 -7.49
N TRP A 180 7.46 3.10 -6.34
CA TRP A 180 8.12 4.36 -6.06
C TRP A 180 9.39 4.18 -5.23
N ARG A 181 10.35 5.05 -5.41
CA ARG A 181 11.54 5.16 -4.56
C ARG A 181 11.98 6.61 -4.46
N PRO A 182 12.56 7.03 -3.34
CA PRO A 182 13.28 8.31 -3.27
C PRO A 182 14.45 8.35 -4.29
N VAL A 183 14.75 9.52 -4.82
CA VAL A 183 15.85 9.77 -5.79
C VAL A 183 17.08 10.25 -5.06
#